data_862ae5dede61a71b4ef1d63e6dcb6fce
#
_entry.id   862ae5dede61a71b4ef1d63e6dcb6fce
#
_cell.length_a   1.000
_cell.length_b   1.000
_cell.length_c   1.000
_cell.angle_alpha   90.00
_cell.angle_beta   90.00
_cell.angle_gamma   90.00
#
_symmetry.space_group_name_H-M   'P 1'
#
loop_
_entity.id
_entity.type
_entity.pdbx_description
1 polymer ?
#
loop_
_entity_poly.entity_id
_entity_poly.type
_entity_poly.pdbx_seq_one_letter_code
_entity_poly.pdbx_strand_id
1 'polypeptide(L)'
;MQSQLVINDSKSEERIFIYNLLSEAFGKKPEKEFLSKFKIDGLFEFLYEYIGDKESVNRLELTVDELLEDNIKIKNLVDIYENMFVVPAAIKFIPPVASSFASIEEEKKSEDNSRLTLVDELSFFYDKYNLKFIGGERDNFVFHIDHISALFNFMVLLIDLEKKNQCKLNTCNEIFNDESIFFNKFILSWTDNFFSEVILKSDALFYSQISKIASIFLRSESMILTPAQ
;
A
#
# COMPACT_ATOMS: atom_id res chain seq x y z
N MET A 1 -9.96 -7.33 32.49
CA MET A 1 -10.36 -8.31 31.46
C MET A 1 -9.76 -7.83 30.16
N GLN A 2 -8.60 -8.37 29.79
CA GLN A 2 -7.96 -8.08 28.48
C GLN A 2 -8.69 -8.93 27.45
N SER A 3 -9.48 -8.28 26.61
CA SER A 3 -10.04 -8.92 25.42
C SER A 3 -8.90 -9.20 24.44
N GLN A 4 -8.48 -10.46 24.38
CA GLN A 4 -7.58 -10.97 23.36
C GLN A 4 -8.25 -10.78 21.99
N LEU A 5 -7.75 -9.83 21.22
CA LEU A 5 -8.00 -9.77 19.78
C LEU A 5 -7.22 -10.91 19.12
N VAL A 6 -7.76 -12.11 19.12
CA VAL A 6 -7.31 -13.19 18.23
C VAL A 6 -7.85 -12.80 16.85
N ILE A 7 -7.02 -12.13 16.04
CA ILE A 7 -7.35 -11.92 14.63
C ILE A 7 -7.41 -13.31 14.00
N ASN A 8 -8.56 -13.68 13.44
CA ASN A 8 -8.79 -14.99 12.86
C ASN A 8 -7.82 -15.20 11.67
N ASP A 9 -7.25 -16.38 11.49
CA ASP A 9 -6.28 -16.69 10.42
C ASP A 9 -6.77 -16.26 9.03
N SER A 10 -8.07 -16.40 8.75
CA SER A 10 -8.66 -15.93 7.48
C SER A 10 -8.50 -14.42 7.27
N LYS A 11 -8.70 -13.60 8.31
CA LYS A 11 -8.56 -12.14 8.21
C LYS A 11 -7.12 -11.71 7.94
N SER A 12 -6.15 -12.39 8.50
CA SER A 12 -4.73 -12.10 8.21
C SER A 12 -4.39 -12.40 6.76
N GLU A 13 -4.90 -13.49 6.20
CA GLU A 13 -4.69 -13.84 4.79
C GLU A 13 -5.35 -12.82 3.85
N GLU A 14 -6.56 -12.39 4.17
CA GLU A 14 -7.28 -11.34 3.43
C GLU A 14 -6.50 -10.02 3.41
N ARG A 15 -5.98 -9.59 4.54
CA ARG A 15 -5.16 -8.39 4.67
C ARG A 15 -3.87 -8.51 3.86
N ILE A 16 -3.14 -9.63 4.00
CA ILE A 16 -1.92 -9.93 3.23
C ILE A 16 -2.22 -9.86 1.73
N PHE A 17 -3.31 -10.45 1.30
CA PHE A 17 -3.69 -10.46 -0.11
C PHE A 17 -3.91 -9.05 -0.65
N ILE A 18 -4.69 -8.20 0.07
CA ILE A 18 -4.98 -6.83 -0.39
C ILE A 18 -3.70 -5.98 -0.38
N TYR A 19 -2.87 -6.05 0.66
CA TYR A 19 -1.59 -5.32 0.68
C TYR A 19 -0.68 -5.72 -0.49
N ASN A 20 -0.59 -7.01 -0.82
CA ASN A 20 0.18 -7.48 -1.98
C ASN A 20 -0.38 -6.93 -3.29
N LEU A 21 -1.71 -6.97 -3.48
CA LEU A 21 -2.37 -6.43 -4.66
C LEU A 21 -2.09 -4.93 -4.84
N LEU A 22 -2.20 -4.16 -3.76
CA LEU A 22 -1.93 -2.72 -3.77
C LEU A 22 -0.44 -2.42 -3.96
N SER A 23 0.44 -3.20 -3.34
CA SER A 23 1.89 -3.08 -3.55
C SER A 23 2.26 -3.27 -5.01
N GLU A 24 1.68 -4.26 -5.70
CA GLU A 24 1.94 -4.46 -7.12
C GLU A 24 1.31 -3.37 -7.99
N ALA A 25 0.08 -2.95 -7.69
CA ALA A 25 -0.63 -1.93 -8.46
C ALA A 25 0.12 -0.59 -8.54
N PHE A 26 0.77 -0.19 -7.44
CA PHE A 26 1.51 1.08 -7.37
C PHE A 26 3.03 0.91 -7.53
N GLY A 27 3.56 -0.31 -7.43
CA GLY A 27 4.99 -0.60 -7.47
C GLY A 27 5.50 -1.22 -8.76
N LYS A 28 4.62 -1.62 -9.66
CA LYS A 28 4.98 -2.28 -10.92
C LYS A 28 4.18 -1.75 -12.08
N LYS A 29 4.77 -1.84 -13.28
CA LYS A 29 4.03 -1.56 -14.53
C LYS A 29 2.84 -2.51 -14.64
N PRO A 30 1.67 -2.00 -15.04
CA PRO A 30 0.43 -2.78 -15.13
C PRO A 30 0.41 -3.62 -16.41
N GLU A 31 1.29 -4.62 -16.47
CA GLU A 31 1.39 -5.55 -17.59
C GLU A 31 0.27 -6.60 -17.53
N LYS A 32 0.08 -7.31 -18.63
CA LYS A 32 -0.97 -8.33 -18.75
C LYS A 32 -0.92 -9.40 -17.66
N GLU A 33 0.28 -9.80 -17.26
CA GLU A 33 0.48 -10.78 -16.18
C GLU A 33 -0.12 -10.30 -14.84
N PHE A 34 0.14 -9.04 -14.47
CA PHE A 34 -0.45 -8.45 -13.27
C PHE A 34 -1.98 -8.33 -13.39
N LEU A 35 -2.48 -7.80 -14.51
CA LEU A 35 -3.93 -7.65 -14.73
C LEU A 35 -4.66 -9.00 -14.72
N SER A 36 -4.01 -10.07 -15.20
CA SER A 36 -4.59 -11.42 -15.19
C SER A 36 -4.81 -11.97 -13.76
N LYS A 37 -4.12 -11.45 -12.75
CA LYS A 37 -4.37 -11.83 -11.34
C LYS A 37 -5.76 -11.44 -10.86
N PHE A 38 -6.35 -10.41 -11.45
CA PHE A 38 -7.74 -10.04 -11.17
C PHE A 38 -8.77 -11.04 -11.69
N LYS A 39 -8.36 -12.00 -12.52
CA LYS A 39 -9.22 -13.08 -13.02
C LYS A 39 -9.16 -14.36 -12.18
N ILE A 40 -8.52 -14.31 -11.02
CA ILE A 40 -8.58 -15.41 -10.05
C ILE A 40 -10.03 -15.56 -9.58
N ASP A 41 -10.53 -16.82 -9.67
CA ASP A 41 -11.90 -17.13 -9.26
C ASP A 41 -12.19 -16.65 -7.82
N GLY A 42 -13.29 -15.92 -7.67
CA GLY A 42 -13.74 -15.42 -6.39
C GLY A 42 -13.09 -14.11 -5.91
N LEU A 43 -12.13 -13.53 -6.68
CA LEU A 43 -11.47 -12.29 -6.23
C LEU A 43 -12.43 -11.11 -6.12
N PHE A 44 -13.26 -10.88 -7.11
CA PHE A 44 -14.19 -9.75 -7.08
C PHE A 44 -15.29 -9.95 -6.06
N GLU A 45 -15.80 -11.18 -5.88
CA GLU A 45 -16.72 -11.53 -4.80
C GLU A 45 -16.11 -11.23 -3.43
N PHE A 46 -14.87 -11.64 -3.22
CA PHE A 46 -14.11 -11.30 -2.01
C PHE A 46 -13.99 -9.78 -1.81
N LEU A 47 -13.60 -9.03 -2.86
CA LEU A 47 -13.50 -7.57 -2.77
C LEU A 47 -14.86 -6.92 -2.50
N TYR A 48 -15.98 -7.44 -3.06
CA TYR A 48 -17.33 -6.96 -2.77
C TYR A 48 -17.70 -7.11 -1.29
N GLU A 49 -17.34 -8.25 -0.71
CA GLU A 49 -17.66 -8.52 0.70
C GLU A 49 -16.76 -7.70 1.64
N TYR A 50 -15.46 -7.65 1.34
CA TYR A 50 -14.47 -7.02 2.21
C TYR A 50 -14.51 -5.48 2.16
N ILE A 51 -14.59 -4.90 0.97
CA ILE A 51 -14.53 -3.45 0.77
C ILE A 51 -15.90 -2.78 1.00
N GLY A 52 -16.99 -3.47 0.68
CA GLY A 52 -18.36 -2.95 0.82
C GLY A 52 -18.78 -1.90 -0.22
N ASP A 53 -17.85 -1.30 -0.96
CA ASP A 53 -18.12 -0.39 -2.08
C ASP A 53 -18.28 -1.17 -3.39
N LYS A 54 -19.46 -1.71 -3.58
CA LYS A 54 -19.79 -2.52 -4.76
C LYS A 54 -19.62 -1.76 -6.08
N GLU A 55 -19.86 -0.46 -6.09
CA GLU A 55 -19.75 0.34 -7.30
C GLU A 55 -18.30 0.43 -7.79
N SER A 56 -17.37 0.77 -6.89
CA SER A 56 -15.94 0.84 -7.25
C SER A 56 -15.37 -0.51 -7.64
N VAL A 57 -15.75 -1.58 -6.96
CA VAL A 57 -15.30 -2.95 -7.27
C VAL A 57 -15.84 -3.39 -8.64
N ASN A 58 -17.13 -3.19 -8.92
CA ASN A 58 -17.72 -3.53 -10.22
C ASN A 58 -17.07 -2.73 -11.37
N ARG A 59 -16.81 -1.44 -11.17
CA ARG A 59 -16.11 -0.63 -12.16
C ARG A 59 -14.68 -1.11 -12.40
N LEU A 60 -13.97 -1.54 -11.35
CA LEU A 60 -12.63 -2.12 -11.50
C LEU A 60 -12.70 -3.41 -12.31
N GLU A 61 -13.65 -4.31 -12.01
CA GLU A 61 -13.85 -5.57 -12.73
C GLU A 61 -14.05 -5.33 -14.23
N LEU A 62 -15.02 -4.49 -14.58
CA LEU A 62 -15.29 -4.14 -16.00
C LEU A 62 -14.07 -3.51 -16.68
N THR A 63 -13.34 -2.65 -15.95
CA THR A 63 -12.12 -2.02 -16.49
C THR A 63 -11.03 -3.07 -16.76
N VAL A 64 -10.83 -4.01 -15.85
CA VAL A 64 -9.84 -5.09 -16.05
C VAL A 64 -10.22 -5.98 -17.23
N ASP A 65 -11.50 -6.30 -17.40
CA ASP A 65 -11.99 -7.08 -18.54
C ASP A 65 -11.68 -6.38 -19.86
N GLU A 66 -12.04 -5.11 -19.96
CA GLU A 66 -11.74 -4.32 -21.14
C GLU A 66 -10.23 -4.18 -21.43
N LEU A 67 -9.39 -4.09 -20.39
CA LEU A 67 -7.94 -4.02 -20.56
C LEU A 67 -7.37 -5.33 -21.07
N LEU A 68 -7.84 -6.47 -20.56
CA LEU A 68 -7.34 -7.79 -20.96
C LEU A 68 -7.73 -8.18 -22.38
N GLU A 69 -8.80 -7.61 -22.93
CA GLU A 69 -9.24 -7.82 -24.30
C GLU A 69 -8.41 -7.07 -25.35
N ASP A 70 -7.70 -5.97 -24.93
CA ASP A 70 -7.01 -5.08 -25.86
C ASP A 70 -5.60 -4.72 -25.38
N ASN A 71 -4.59 -5.26 -26.06
CA ASN A 71 -3.19 -4.97 -25.76
C ASN A 71 -2.82 -3.47 -25.94
N ILE A 72 -3.55 -2.72 -26.78
CA ILE A 72 -3.33 -1.28 -26.95
C ILE A 72 -3.78 -0.54 -25.69
N LYS A 73 -4.90 -0.95 -25.09
CA LYS A 73 -5.37 -0.39 -23.81
C LYS A 73 -4.38 -0.68 -22.68
N ILE A 74 -3.79 -1.88 -22.62
CA ILE A 74 -2.74 -2.21 -21.66
C ILE A 74 -1.53 -1.27 -21.85
N LYS A 75 -1.06 -1.11 -23.09
CA LYS A 75 0.06 -0.20 -23.37
C LYS A 75 -0.25 1.24 -22.94
N ASN A 76 -1.44 1.74 -23.22
CA ASN A 76 -1.86 3.06 -22.76
C ASN A 76 -1.89 3.16 -21.23
N LEU A 77 -2.30 2.09 -20.54
CA LEU A 77 -2.28 2.06 -19.07
C LEU A 77 -0.85 2.10 -18.52
N VAL A 78 0.11 1.42 -19.19
CA VAL A 78 1.55 1.48 -18.85
C VAL A 78 2.07 2.92 -19.05
N ASP A 79 1.74 3.58 -20.16
CA ASP A 79 2.14 4.97 -20.42
C ASP A 79 1.57 5.92 -19.34
N ILE A 80 0.32 5.70 -18.90
CA ILE A 80 -0.29 6.45 -17.81
C ILE A 80 0.45 6.20 -16.49
N TYR A 81 0.79 4.95 -16.17
CA TYR A 81 1.57 4.59 -14.98
C TYR A 81 2.91 5.32 -14.96
N GLU A 82 3.65 5.28 -16.08
CA GLU A 82 4.95 5.95 -16.18
C GLU A 82 4.83 7.46 -15.97
N ASN A 83 3.84 8.10 -16.60
CA ASN A 83 3.61 9.54 -16.47
C ASN A 83 3.10 9.95 -15.07
N MET A 84 2.40 9.06 -14.36
CA MET A 84 1.87 9.36 -13.03
C MET A 84 2.86 9.06 -11.91
N PHE A 85 3.65 8.00 -12.01
CA PHE A 85 4.41 7.49 -10.86
C PHE A 85 5.92 7.40 -11.08
N VAL A 86 6.39 7.48 -12.35
CA VAL A 86 7.79 7.21 -12.68
C VAL A 86 8.53 8.44 -13.20
N VAL A 87 7.90 9.27 -14.02
CA VAL A 87 8.56 10.39 -14.70
C VAL A 87 8.30 11.71 -13.97
N PRO A 88 9.26 12.23 -13.16
CA PRO A 88 9.03 13.43 -12.35
C PRO A 88 8.74 14.71 -13.18
N ALA A 89 9.15 14.75 -14.43
CA ALA A 89 8.90 15.88 -15.33
C ALA A 89 7.49 15.86 -15.98
N ALA A 90 6.72 14.80 -15.79
CA ALA A 90 5.37 14.70 -16.33
C ALA A 90 4.40 15.61 -15.58
N ILE A 91 3.47 16.24 -16.31
CA ILE A 91 2.47 17.19 -15.74
C ILE A 91 1.60 16.51 -14.66
N LYS A 92 1.34 15.21 -14.81
CA LYS A 92 0.49 14.44 -13.89
C LYS A 92 1.27 13.67 -12.84
N PHE A 93 2.57 13.91 -12.72
CA PHE A 93 3.40 13.18 -11.77
C PHE A 93 2.91 13.34 -10.33
N ILE A 94 2.81 12.21 -9.66
CA ILE A 94 2.46 12.09 -8.25
C ILE A 94 3.50 11.16 -7.62
N PRO A 95 4.44 11.67 -6.82
CA PRO A 95 5.48 10.84 -6.23
C PRO A 95 4.86 9.81 -5.28
N PRO A 96 5.05 8.49 -5.51
CA PRO A 96 4.48 7.46 -4.65
C PRO A 96 5.36 7.19 -3.42
N VAL A 97 5.87 8.23 -2.77
CA VAL A 97 6.78 8.19 -1.63
C VAL A 97 6.28 9.07 -0.48
N ALA A 98 6.35 8.55 0.73
CA ALA A 98 5.81 9.21 1.92
C ALA A 98 6.47 10.56 2.20
N SER A 99 7.78 10.69 1.97
CA SER A 99 8.53 11.94 2.17
C SER A 99 8.02 13.10 1.33
N SER A 100 7.39 12.84 0.17
CA SER A 100 6.82 13.89 -0.67
C SER A 100 5.50 14.47 -0.15
N PHE A 101 4.88 13.81 0.82
CA PHE A 101 3.63 14.24 1.47
C PHE A 101 3.84 14.65 2.93
N ALA A 102 5.08 14.59 3.44
CA ALA A 102 5.41 15.09 4.76
C ALA A 102 5.08 16.58 4.84
N SER A 103 4.41 17.00 5.89
CA SER A 103 4.04 18.41 6.05
C SER A 103 5.29 19.28 6.26
N ILE A 104 5.29 20.49 5.69
CA ILE A 104 6.33 21.51 5.87
C ILE A 104 6.56 21.84 7.37
N GLU A 105 5.57 21.57 8.22
CA GLU A 105 5.69 21.70 9.68
C GLU A 105 6.58 20.63 10.31
N GLU A 106 6.64 19.44 9.73
CA GLU A 106 7.56 18.39 10.17
C GLU A 106 8.98 18.69 9.71
N GLU A 107 9.16 19.24 8.52
CA GLU A 107 10.47 19.71 8.02
C GLU A 107 11.01 20.88 8.83
N LYS A 108 10.18 21.86 9.23
CA LYS A 108 10.60 22.98 10.08
C LYS A 108 10.99 22.56 11.50
N LYS A 109 10.43 21.45 12.00
CA LYS A 109 10.85 20.88 13.29
C LYS A 109 12.18 20.13 13.19
N SER A 110 12.64 19.79 11.99
CA SER A 110 13.93 19.13 11.74
C SER A 110 15.13 20.10 11.67
N GLU A 111 14.91 21.42 11.71
CA GLU A 111 16.00 22.40 11.85
C GLU A 111 16.69 22.34 13.23
N ASP A 112 16.04 21.71 14.22
CA ASP A 112 16.73 21.30 15.45
C ASP A 112 17.44 19.96 15.15
N ASN A 113 18.77 20.00 15.00
CA ASN A 113 19.70 18.91 14.59
C ASN A 113 19.61 17.60 15.42
N SER A 114 18.53 17.36 16.14
CA SER A 114 18.32 16.21 17.01
C SER A 114 17.16 15.29 16.59
N ARG A 115 16.39 15.63 15.53
CA ARG A 115 15.26 14.80 15.08
C ARG A 115 15.61 13.98 13.86
N LEU A 116 15.29 12.70 13.96
CA LEU A 116 15.39 11.76 12.85
C LEU A 116 14.41 12.13 11.74
N THR A 117 14.84 11.99 10.50
CA THR A 117 13.95 12.11 9.34
C THR A 117 13.00 10.91 9.27
N LEU A 118 11.89 11.04 8.54
CA LEU A 118 10.98 9.91 8.28
C LEU A 118 11.72 8.70 7.71
N VAL A 119 12.70 8.94 6.84
CA VAL A 119 13.54 7.89 6.23
C VAL A 119 14.45 7.22 7.25
N ASP A 120 15.02 7.98 8.19
CA ASP A 120 15.83 7.41 9.28
C ASP A 120 14.99 6.51 10.19
N GLU A 121 13.80 6.96 10.56
CA GLU A 121 12.89 6.18 11.39
C GLU A 121 12.41 4.90 10.69
N LEU A 122 12.11 4.96 9.39
CA LEU A 122 11.80 3.78 8.57
C LEU A 122 12.98 2.80 8.57
N SER A 123 14.21 3.30 8.41
CA SER A 123 15.41 2.47 8.43
C SER A 123 15.53 1.67 9.73
N PHE A 124 15.20 2.27 10.90
CA PHE A 124 15.18 1.53 12.17
C PHE A 124 14.15 0.39 12.19
N PHE A 125 12.96 0.61 11.62
CA PHE A 125 11.96 -0.46 11.51
C PHE A 125 12.48 -1.60 10.64
N TYR A 126 13.05 -1.30 9.48
CA TYR A 126 13.58 -2.32 8.59
C TYR A 126 14.77 -3.08 9.21
N ASP A 127 15.67 -2.38 9.90
CA ASP A 127 16.80 -2.99 10.60
C ASP A 127 16.32 -3.91 11.76
N LYS A 128 15.30 -3.51 12.50
CA LYS A 128 14.69 -4.34 13.56
C LYS A 128 14.24 -5.71 13.04
N TYR A 129 13.75 -5.75 11.81
CA TYR A 129 13.30 -6.99 11.17
C TYR A 129 14.33 -7.60 10.21
N ASN A 130 15.61 -7.17 10.28
CA ASN A 130 16.72 -7.62 9.43
C ASN A 130 16.46 -7.48 7.93
N LEU A 131 15.65 -6.51 7.52
CA LEU A 131 15.42 -6.22 6.12
C LEU A 131 16.56 -5.35 5.59
N LYS A 132 17.21 -5.83 4.53
CA LYS A 132 18.18 -5.04 3.78
C LYS A 132 17.57 -4.70 2.44
N PHE A 133 17.44 -3.41 2.16
CA PHE A 133 17.13 -2.96 0.82
C PHE A 133 18.34 -3.24 -0.06
N ILE A 134 18.28 -4.27 -0.88
CA ILE A 134 19.24 -4.50 -1.94
C ILE A 134 18.81 -3.57 -3.08
N GLY A 135 19.43 -2.40 -3.17
CA GLY A 135 19.28 -1.50 -4.30
C GLY A 135 19.73 -2.23 -5.56
N GLY A 136 18.81 -2.82 -6.29
CA GLY A 136 19.05 -3.40 -7.58
C GLY A 136 18.97 -2.30 -8.62
N GLU A 137 20.06 -2.04 -9.36
CA GLU A 137 20.06 -1.31 -10.63
C GLU A 137 19.29 -2.08 -11.72
N ARG A 138 18.12 -2.60 -11.42
CA ARG A 138 17.24 -3.14 -12.44
C ARG A 138 16.25 -2.04 -12.82
N ASP A 139 16.43 -1.52 -14.01
CA ASP A 139 15.53 -0.59 -14.71
C ASP A 139 15.51 0.88 -14.25
N ASN A 140 16.65 1.46 -13.83
CA ASN A 140 16.78 2.90 -13.46
C ASN A 140 15.81 3.38 -12.37
N PHE A 141 15.23 2.49 -11.57
CA PHE A 141 14.37 2.81 -10.47
C PHE A 141 15.22 3.00 -9.20
N VAL A 142 15.32 4.22 -8.72
CA VAL A 142 15.81 4.49 -7.37
C VAL A 142 14.74 3.99 -6.40
N PHE A 143 15.01 2.86 -5.77
CA PHE A 143 14.08 2.26 -4.81
C PHE A 143 14.10 3.11 -3.53
N HIS A 144 13.12 3.97 -3.37
CA HIS A 144 12.92 4.71 -2.14
C HIS A 144 12.35 3.77 -1.07
N ILE A 145 12.97 3.73 0.11
CA ILE A 145 12.51 2.87 1.22
C ILE A 145 11.14 3.27 1.74
N ASP A 146 10.71 4.51 1.47
CA ASP A 146 9.41 5.07 1.79
C ASP A 146 8.42 5.05 0.62
N HIS A 147 8.74 4.27 -0.44
CA HIS A 147 7.81 4.04 -1.55
C HIS A 147 6.60 3.24 -1.07
N ILE A 148 5.40 3.61 -1.52
CA ILE A 148 4.13 3.00 -1.10
C ILE A 148 4.15 1.47 -1.20
N SER A 149 4.74 0.93 -2.27
CA SER A 149 4.90 -0.51 -2.46
C SER A 149 5.81 -1.15 -1.40
N ALA A 150 6.89 -0.48 -1.00
CA ALA A 150 7.78 -0.96 0.05
C ALA A 150 7.07 -0.98 1.41
N LEU A 151 6.30 0.08 1.71
CA LEU A 151 5.52 0.18 2.94
C LEU A 151 4.44 -0.91 3.02
N PHE A 152 3.73 -1.17 1.93
CA PHE A 152 2.73 -2.25 1.89
C PHE A 152 3.36 -3.63 2.02
N ASN A 153 4.50 -3.89 1.38
CA ASN A 153 5.23 -5.16 1.55
C ASN A 153 5.73 -5.35 2.98
N PHE A 154 6.06 -4.27 3.68
CA PHE A 154 6.45 -4.37 5.09
C PHE A 154 5.25 -4.71 5.98
N MET A 155 4.05 -4.18 5.70
CA MET A 155 2.82 -4.62 6.37
C MET A 155 2.56 -6.11 6.16
N VAL A 156 2.72 -6.61 4.93
CA VAL A 156 2.62 -8.06 4.65
C VAL A 156 3.55 -8.87 5.54
N LEU A 157 4.81 -8.42 5.68
CA LEU A 157 5.78 -9.10 6.56
C LEU A 157 5.32 -9.10 8.02
N LEU A 158 4.87 -7.97 8.56
CA LEU A 158 4.44 -7.85 9.95
C LEU A 158 3.24 -8.77 10.24
N ILE A 159 2.23 -8.75 9.36
CA ILE A 159 1.04 -9.60 9.49
C ILE A 159 1.41 -11.10 9.41
N ASP A 160 2.30 -11.48 8.49
CA ASP A 160 2.77 -12.87 8.37
C ASP A 160 3.57 -13.32 9.60
N LEU A 161 4.39 -12.43 10.17
CA LEU A 161 5.12 -12.69 11.42
C LEU A 161 4.18 -12.80 12.63
N GLU A 162 3.17 -11.94 12.72
CA GLU A 162 2.13 -12.03 13.76
C GLU A 162 1.44 -13.39 13.67
N LYS A 163 0.96 -13.79 12.49
CA LYS A 163 0.33 -15.08 12.24
C LYS A 163 1.21 -16.26 12.65
N LYS A 164 2.49 -16.25 12.28
CA LYS A 164 3.44 -17.32 12.64
C LYS A 164 3.77 -17.40 14.13
N ASN A 165 3.60 -16.33 14.88
CA ASN A 165 3.92 -16.25 16.30
C ASN A 165 2.70 -16.28 17.23
N GLN A 166 1.50 -16.58 16.75
CA GLN A 166 0.26 -16.61 17.54
C GLN A 166 0.34 -17.46 18.81
N CYS A 167 1.18 -18.52 18.82
CA CYS A 167 1.42 -19.35 19.99
C CYS A 167 2.33 -18.71 21.07
N LYS A 168 2.95 -17.54 20.77
CA LYS A 168 3.88 -16.82 21.67
C LYS A 168 3.32 -15.42 21.96
N LEU A 169 2.45 -15.34 22.94
CA LEU A 169 1.65 -14.15 23.24
C LEU A 169 2.47 -12.84 23.32
N ASN A 170 3.61 -12.85 24.00
CA ASN A 170 4.43 -11.62 24.14
C ASN A 170 5.00 -11.16 22.79
N THR A 171 5.53 -12.08 21.99
CA THR A 171 6.08 -11.77 20.65
C THR A 171 4.99 -11.30 19.71
N CYS A 172 3.81 -11.90 19.74
CA CYS A 172 2.65 -11.50 18.96
C CYS A 172 2.21 -10.07 19.30
N ASN A 173 2.13 -9.72 20.59
CA ASN A 173 1.77 -8.39 21.04
C ASN A 173 2.80 -7.32 20.62
N GLU A 174 4.09 -7.65 20.64
CA GLU A 174 5.15 -6.74 20.16
C GLU A 174 5.01 -6.48 18.65
N ILE A 175 4.81 -7.52 17.85
CA ILE A 175 4.64 -7.40 16.40
C ILE A 175 3.38 -6.58 16.08
N PHE A 176 2.26 -6.86 16.76
CA PHE A 176 1.02 -6.09 16.57
C PHE A 176 1.19 -4.62 16.94
N ASN A 177 1.93 -4.31 18.00
CA ASN A 177 2.24 -2.94 18.36
C ASN A 177 3.12 -2.25 17.30
N ASP A 178 4.13 -2.93 16.77
CA ASP A 178 4.95 -2.42 15.68
C ASP A 178 4.13 -2.21 14.40
N GLU A 179 3.24 -3.12 14.10
CA GLU A 179 2.30 -3.01 12.97
C GLU A 179 1.42 -1.76 13.11
N SER A 180 0.86 -1.54 14.30
CA SER A 180 0.05 -0.37 14.61
C SER A 180 0.84 0.95 14.46
N ILE A 181 2.04 1.00 15.03
CA ILE A 181 2.92 2.18 14.94
C ILE A 181 3.30 2.43 13.47
N PHE A 182 3.74 1.38 12.77
CA PHE A 182 4.17 1.48 11.38
C PHE A 182 3.02 1.97 10.48
N PHE A 183 1.86 1.35 10.60
CA PHE A 183 0.69 1.71 9.82
C PHE A 183 0.28 3.17 10.03
N ASN A 184 0.11 3.61 11.28
CA ASN A 184 -0.35 4.96 11.57
C ASN A 184 0.66 6.02 11.14
N LYS A 185 1.97 5.76 11.36
CA LYS A 185 3.02 6.74 11.11
C LYS A 185 3.45 6.82 9.65
N PHE A 186 3.62 5.67 8.98
CA PHE A 186 4.25 5.63 7.66
C PHE A 186 3.28 5.33 6.51
N ILE A 187 2.04 4.95 6.82
CA ILE A 187 1.04 4.68 5.79
C ILE A 187 -0.12 5.69 5.91
N LEU A 188 -0.86 5.64 7.00
CA LEU A 188 -2.10 6.41 7.13
C LEU A 188 -1.89 7.92 7.08
N SER A 189 -0.73 8.41 7.56
CA SER A 189 -0.42 9.84 7.66
C SER A 189 -0.45 10.60 6.32
N TRP A 190 -0.28 9.92 5.19
CA TRP A 190 -0.16 10.57 3.88
C TRP A 190 -0.97 9.93 2.74
N THR A 191 -1.35 8.67 2.87
CA THR A 191 -1.97 7.92 1.76
C THR A 191 -3.33 8.47 1.35
N ASP A 192 -4.11 9.06 2.24
CA ASP A 192 -5.38 9.72 1.88
C ASP A 192 -5.15 10.87 0.88
N ASN A 193 -4.10 11.67 1.07
CA ASN A 193 -3.72 12.73 0.14
C ASN A 193 -3.22 12.15 -1.19
N PHE A 194 -2.37 11.13 -1.14
CA PHE A 194 -1.86 10.45 -2.32
C PHE A 194 -3.00 9.89 -3.18
N PHE A 195 -3.90 9.10 -2.60
CA PHE A 195 -5.01 8.50 -3.35
C PHE A 195 -5.98 9.55 -3.88
N SER A 196 -6.23 10.62 -3.14
CA SER A 196 -7.06 11.73 -3.60
C SER A 196 -6.46 12.39 -4.84
N GLU A 197 -5.15 12.61 -4.86
CA GLU A 197 -4.47 13.14 -6.05
C GLU A 197 -4.52 12.16 -7.23
N VAL A 198 -4.33 10.84 -6.99
CA VAL A 198 -4.45 9.82 -8.04
C VAL A 198 -5.85 9.83 -8.64
N ILE A 199 -6.90 9.84 -7.82
CA ILE A 199 -8.29 9.87 -8.27
C ILE A 199 -8.57 11.13 -9.12
N LEU A 200 -8.03 12.27 -8.71
CA LEU A 200 -8.24 13.55 -9.39
C LEU A 200 -7.49 13.66 -10.72
N LYS A 201 -6.25 13.16 -10.76
CA LYS A 201 -5.33 13.36 -11.92
C LYS A 201 -5.35 12.20 -12.91
N SER A 202 -5.86 11.01 -12.52
CA SER A 202 -5.84 9.85 -13.39
C SER A 202 -6.84 9.93 -14.54
N ASP A 203 -6.35 9.71 -15.76
CA ASP A 203 -7.20 9.49 -16.93
C ASP A 203 -7.67 8.03 -17.04
N ALA A 204 -7.04 7.12 -16.27
CA ALA A 204 -7.38 5.70 -16.28
C ALA A 204 -8.33 5.34 -15.14
N LEU A 205 -9.47 4.76 -15.48
CA LEU A 205 -10.42 4.23 -14.51
C LEU A 205 -9.76 3.21 -13.57
N PHE A 206 -8.82 2.40 -14.06
CA PHE A 206 -8.08 1.43 -13.25
C PHE A 206 -7.46 2.08 -12.00
N TYR A 207 -6.64 3.15 -12.16
CA TYR A 207 -5.98 3.80 -11.02
C TYR A 207 -6.97 4.56 -10.15
N SER A 208 -8.01 5.14 -10.71
CA SER A 208 -9.07 5.80 -9.94
C SER A 208 -9.82 4.80 -9.05
N GLN A 209 -10.18 3.61 -9.56
CA GLN A 209 -10.94 2.63 -8.79
C GLN A 209 -10.05 1.91 -7.76
N ILE A 210 -8.83 1.49 -8.14
CA ILE A 210 -7.92 0.85 -7.19
C ILE A 210 -7.54 1.78 -6.03
N SER A 211 -7.42 3.09 -6.27
CA SER A 211 -7.15 4.08 -5.23
C SER A 211 -8.34 4.26 -4.27
N LYS A 212 -9.58 4.21 -4.76
CA LYS A 212 -10.78 4.22 -3.90
C LYS A 212 -10.83 2.98 -3.02
N ILE A 213 -10.60 1.81 -3.61
CA ILE A 213 -10.54 0.54 -2.88
C ILE A 213 -9.44 0.58 -1.82
N ALA A 214 -8.25 1.08 -2.16
CA ALA A 214 -7.16 1.26 -1.22
C ALA A 214 -7.54 2.19 -0.05
N SER A 215 -8.16 3.33 -0.32
CA SER A 215 -8.60 4.27 0.72
C SER A 215 -9.61 3.62 1.69
N ILE A 216 -10.57 2.85 1.18
CA ILE A 216 -11.56 2.16 2.02
C ILE A 216 -10.87 1.07 2.85
N PHE A 217 -10.00 0.28 2.23
CA PHE A 217 -9.21 -0.75 2.90
C PHE A 217 -8.39 -0.17 4.06
N LEU A 218 -7.61 0.89 3.82
CA LEU A 218 -6.78 1.49 4.87
C LEU A 218 -7.61 2.10 6.01
N ARG A 219 -8.81 2.61 5.72
CA ARG A 219 -9.72 3.04 6.79
C ARG A 219 -10.22 1.87 7.64
N SER A 220 -10.49 0.71 7.03
CA SER A 220 -10.82 -0.51 7.78
C SER A 220 -9.65 -0.99 8.63
N GLU A 221 -8.43 -0.95 8.08
CA GLU A 221 -7.19 -1.26 8.81
C GLU A 221 -6.99 -0.33 10.02
N SER A 222 -7.29 0.97 9.87
CA SER A 222 -7.15 1.92 10.97
C SER A 222 -8.06 1.57 12.17
N MET A 223 -9.23 0.99 11.93
CA MET A 223 -10.13 0.54 13.01
C MET A 223 -9.56 -0.67 13.77
N ILE A 224 -8.75 -1.49 13.10
CA ILE A 224 -8.11 -2.67 13.70
C ILE A 224 -6.85 -2.26 14.46
N LEU A 225 -6.04 -1.36 13.87
CA LEU A 225 -4.70 -1.01 14.32
C LEU A 225 -4.64 0.23 15.22
N THR A 226 -5.75 0.96 15.40
CA THR A 226 -5.78 2.05 16.37
C THR A 226 -6.27 1.50 17.71
N PRO A 227 -5.45 1.57 18.77
CA PRO A 227 -5.87 1.13 20.10
C PRO A 227 -7.14 1.87 20.52
N ALA A 228 -8.15 1.14 21.00
CA ALA A 228 -9.30 1.77 21.65
C ALA A 228 -8.79 2.64 22.82
N GLN A 229 -9.08 3.94 22.76
CA GLN A 229 -8.75 4.91 23.80
C GLN A 229 -9.48 4.59 25.10
#